data_bcf96b73162128015404c3dc9aa777f0
#
_entry.id   bcf96b73162128015404c3dc9aa777f0
#
_cell.length_a   1.000
_cell.length_b   1.000
_cell.length_c   1.000
_cell.angle_alpha   90.00
_cell.angle_beta   90.00
_cell.angle_gamma   90.00
#
_symmetry.space_group_name_H-M   'P 1'
#
loop_
_entity.id
_entity.type
_entity.pdbx_description
1 polymer ?
#
loop_
_entity_poly.entity_id
_entity_poly.type
_entity_poly.pdbx_seq_one_letter_code
_entity_poly.pdbx_strand_id
1 'polypeptide(L)'
;MSIAKRIAERTSLKRHIEVAEWGEDGKPEKVYYGPLLAGELNRIQRKHPTFLQSASFEAMVDLIILKAEAGDGAKLFTLEDKPVLMREEVSVISRVAAEFMGGTSVEDAEKN
;
A
#
# COMPACT_ATOMS: atom_id res chain seq x y z
N MET A 1 6.49 18.62 23.77
CA MET A 1 5.64 17.88 22.81
C MET A 1 5.66 16.39 23.17
N SER A 2 4.49 15.77 23.21
CA SER A 2 4.39 14.36 23.60
C SER A 2 4.87 13.43 22.48
N ILE A 3 5.25 12.23 22.86
CA ILE A 3 5.62 11.19 21.89
C ILE A 3 4.44 10.86 20.99
N ALA A 4 3.23 10.76 21.57
CA ALA A 4 2.03 10.47 20.80
C ALA A 4 1.79 11.51 19.69
N LYS A 5 2.01 12.79 19.99
CA LYS A 5 1.86 13.85 19.02
C LYS A 5 2.88 13.72 17.87
N ARG A 6 4.14 13.39 18.22
CA ARG A 6 5.17 13.18 17.19
C ARG A 6 4.84 12.00 16.30
N ILE A 7 4.29 10.92 16.88
CA ILE A 7 3.85 9.77 16.09
C ILE A 7 2.75 10.18 15.11
N ALA A 8 1.75 10.92 15.61
CA ALA A 8 0.64 11.38 14.77
C ALA A 8 1.13 12.23 13.60
N GLU A 9 2.07 13.16 13.84
CA GLU A 9 2.63 14.01 12.81
C GLU A 9 3.40 13.19 11.77
N ARG A 10 4.29 12.29 12.22
CA ARG A 10 5.10 11.49 11.31
C ARG A 10 4.25 10.54 10.46
N THR A 11 3.22 9.92 11.05
CA THR A 11 2.39 8.95 10.35
C THR A 11 1.36 9.59 9.42
N SER A 12 1.19 10.90 9.48
CA SER A 12 0.32 11.62 8.55
C SER A 12 1.03 12.00 7.26
N LEU A 13 2.36 11.86 7.19
CA LEU A 13 3.13 12.22 6.01
C LEU A 13 2.86 11.23 4.88
N LYS A 14 2.68 11.77 3.67
CA LYS A 14 2.39 10.97 2.49
C LYS A 14 3.61 10.89 1.58
N ARG A 15 3.74 9.75 0.91
CA ARG A 15 4.71 9.52 -0.16
C ARG A 15 3.93 9.21 -1.43
N HIS A 16 4.62 9.14 -2.55
CA HIS A 16 3.98 8.68 -3.78
C HIS A 16 4.95 7.84 -4.60
N ILE A 17 4.37 6.99 -5.43
CA ILE A 17 5.10 6.29 -6.48
C ILE A 17 4.46 6.63 -7.82
N GLU A 18 5.23 6.48 -8.87
CA GLU A 18 4.72 6.65 -10.22
C GLU A 18 4.50 5.27 -10.83
N VAL A 19 3.26 5.03 -11.27
CA VAL A 19 2.87 3.76 -11.90
C VAL A 19 2.56 4.07 -13.36
N ALA A 20 3.51 3.77 -14.24
CA ALA A 20 3.37 4.07 -15.66
C ALA A 20 2.18 3.34 -16.28
N GLU A 21 1.96 2.11 -15.84
CA GLU A 21 0.89 1.26 -16.37
C GLU A 21 -0.51 1.79 -16.06
N TRP A 22 -0.64 2.64 -15.05
CA TRP A 22 -1.93 3.21 -14.64
C TRP A 22 -2.14 4.64 -15.14
N GLY A 23 -1.16 5.17 -15.85
CA GLY A 23 -1.25 6.52 -16.36
C GLY A 23 -1.97 6.59 -17.70
N GLU A 24 -2.08 7.81 -18.21
CA GLU A 24 -2.66 8.09 -19.52
C GLU A 24 -1.81 9.12 -20.26
N ASP A 25 -1.90 9.08 -21.59
CA ASP A 25 -1.21 10.04 -22.46
C ASP A 25 0.30 10.10 -22.23
N GLY A 26 0.90 8.94 -21.95
CA GLY A 26 2.35 8.83 -21.73
C GLY A 26 2.84 9.35 -20.39
N LYS A 27 1.92 9.74 -19.49
CA LYS A 27 2.27 10.22 -18.15
C LYS A 27 1.92 9.15 -17.12
N PRO A 28 2.86 8.82 -16.21
CA PRO A 28 2.55 7.86 -15.15
C PRO A 28 1.52 8.43 -14.18
N GLU A 29 0.77 7.54 -13.56
CA GLU A 29 -0.14 7.92 -12.49
C GLU A 29 0.65 8.03 -11.17
N LYS A 30 0.48 9.15 -10.47
CA LYS A 30 1.06 9.32 -9.13
C LYS A 30 0.09 8.71 -8.12
N VAL A 31 0.55 7.70 -7.42
CA VAL A 31 -0.24 7.03 -6.40
C VAL A 31 0.34 7.38 -5.04
N TYR A 32 -0.45 8.08 -4.23
CA TYR A 32 -0.02 8.55 -2.92
C TYR A 32 -0.41 7.52 -1.85
N TYR A 33 0.38 7.46 -0.78
CA TYR A 33 0.14 6.54 0.32
C TYR A 33 0.84 7.02 1.57
N GLY A 34 0.26 6.72 2.73
CA GLY A 34 0.95 6.92 4.01
C GLY A 34 1.67 5.64 4.43
N PRO A 35 2.41 5.68 5.55
CA PRO A 35 3.04 4.48 6.08
C PRO A 35 2.00 3.45 6.47
N LEU A 36 2.37 2.17 6.41
CA LEU A 36 1.48 1.09 6.84
C LEU A 36 1.43 1.11 8.37
N LEU A 37 0.23 1.33 8.90
CA LEU A 37 0.04 1.47 10.35
C LEU A 37 -0.28 0.11 10.99
N ALA A 38 0.09 -0.03 12.27
CA ALA A 38 -0.13 -1.27 13.01
C ALA A 38 -1.60 -1.72 12.99
N GLY A 39 -2.53 -0.77 13.16
CA GLY A 39 -3.96 -1.08 13.11
C GLY A 39 -4.42 -1.55 11.73
N GLU A 40 -3.81 -0.99 10.67
CA GLU A 40 -4.09 -1.40 9.30
C GLU A 40 -3.56 -2.80 9.03
N LEU A 41 -2.36 -3.09 9.51
CA LEU A 41 -1.78 -4.42 9.37
C LEU A 41 -2.64 -5.47 10.09
N ASN A 42 -3.10 -5.15 11.31
CA ASN A 42 -4.03 -6.03 12.03
C ASN A 42 -5.26 -6.35 11.18
N ARG A 43 -5.80 -5.35 10.50
CA ARG A 43 -6.98 -5.51 9.67
C ARG A 43 -6.72 -6.45 8.49
N ILE A 44 -5.58 -6.27 7.84
CA ILE A 44 -5.14 -7.14 6.74
C ILE A 44 -4.93 -8.56 7.24
N GLN A 45 -4.28 -8.73 8.39
CA GLN A 45 -3.96 -10.05 8.94
C GLN A 45 -5.18 -10.83 9.40
N ARG A 46 -6.26 -10.16 9.78
CA ARG A 46 -7.52 -10.85 10.10
C ARG A 46 -8.04 -11.64 8.92
N LYS A 47 -7.91 -11.09 7.73
CA LYS A 47 -8.34 -11.75 6.50
C LYS A 47 -7.25 -12.63 5.91
N HIS A 48 -6.00 -12.25 6.11
CA HIS A 48 -4.84 -12.90 5.52
C HIS A 48 -3.79 -13.17 6.61
N PRO A 49 -3.98 -14.21 7.45
CA PRO A 49 -3.14 -14.43 8.64
C PRO A 49 -1.64 -14.60 8.37
N THR A 50 -1.27 -15.06 7.17
CA THR A 50 0.14 -15.26 6.81
C THR A 50 0.73 -14.09 6.02
N PHE A 51 0.09 -12.94 6.04
CA PHE A 51 0.47 -11.79 5.20
C PHE A 51 1.96 -11.44 5.28
N LEU A 52 2.52 -11.40 6.49
CA LEU A 52 3.93 -11.03 6.65
C LEU A 52 4.90 -12.11 6.20
N GLN A 53 4.51 -13.40 6.27
CA GLN A 53 5.36 -14.48 5.84
C GLN A 53 5.20 -14.79 4.35
N SER A 54 3.96 -14.72 3.87
CA SER A 54 3.64 -15.09 2.50
C SER A 54 2.35 -14.39 2.08
N ALA A 55 2.51 -13.19 1.55
CA ALA A 55 1.35 -12.41 1.09
C ALA A 55 0.83 -12.97 -0.24
N SER A 56 -0.45 -13.33 -0.27
CA SER A 56 -1.11 -13.69 -1.52
C SER A 56 -1.34 -12.43 -2.36
N PHE A 57 -1.58 -12.60 -3.66
CA PHE A 57 -1.91 -11.46 -4.51
C PHE A 57 -3.24 -10.81 -4.09
N GLU A 58 -4.18 -11.59 -3.60
CA GLU A 58 -5.42 -11.05 -3.05
C GLU A 58 -5.12 -10.12 -1.86
N ALA A 59 -4.22 -10.54 -0.97
CA ALA A 59 -3.83 -9.71 0.18
C ALA A 59 -3.14 -8.43 -0.27
N MET A 60 -2.29 -8.50 -1.29
CA MET A 60 -1.62 -7.33 -1.87
C MET A 60 -2.63 -6.36 -2.47
N VAL A 61 -3.64 -6.87 -3.18
CA VAL A 61 -4.71 -6.06 -3.74
C VAL A 61 -5.52 -5.40 -2.64
N ASP A 62 -5.83 -6.12 -1.58
CA ASP A 62 -6.54 -5.54 -0.43
C ASP A 62 -5.73 -4.41 0.21
N LEU A 63 -4.41 -4.56 0.30
CA LEU A 63 -3.53 -3.50 0.79
C LEU A 63 -3.57 -2.27 -0.11
N ILE A 64 -3.52 -2.47 -1.41
CA ILE A 64 -3.58 -1.37 -2.38
C ILE A 64 -4.90 -0.61 -2.25
N ILE A 65 -6.01 -1.32 -2.16
CA ILE A 65 -7.33 -0.69 -1.97
C ILE A 65 -7.34 0.14 -0.69
N LEU A 66 -6.76 -0.40 0.37
CA LEU A 66 -6.73 0.28 1.67
C LEU A 66 -5.91 1.56 1.65
N LYS A 67 -4.76 1.57 0.94
CA LYS A 67 -3.77 2.63 1.07
C LYS A 67 -3.70 3.62 -0.08
N ALA A 68 -4.05 3.23 -1.30
CA ALA A 68 -3.83 4.08 -2.47
C ALA A 68 -4.73 5.32 -2.46
N GLU A 69 -4.12 6.48 -2.65
CA GLU A 69 -4.81 7.78 -2.63
C GLU A 69 -4.36 8.65 -3.80
N ALA A 70 -5.24 9.57 -4.19
CA ALA A 70 -4.89 10.65 -5.09
C ALA A 70 -4.15 11.74 -4.32
N GLY A 71 -3.57 12.70 -5.03
CA GLY A 71 -2.84 13.79 -4.40
C GLY A 71 -3.66 14.65 -3.46
N ASP A 72 -4.97 14.69 -3.62
CA ASP A 72 -5.89 15.42 -2.74
C ASP A 72 -6.34 14.59 -1.53
N GLY A 73 -5.86 13.36 -1.40
CA GLY A 73 -6.21 12.48 -0.30
C GLY A 73 -7.42 11.59 -0.55
N ALA A 74 -8.08 11.72 -1.69
CA ALA A 74 -9.21 10.86 -2.02
C ALA A 74 -8.74 9.44 -2.32
N LYS A 75 -9.53 8.44 -1.94
CA LYS A 75 -9.21 7.05 -2.25
C LYS A 75 -9.22 6.82 -3.76
N LEU A 76 -8.21 6.14 -4.27
CA LEU A 76 -8.16 5.78 -5.69
C LEU A 76 -9.04 4.59 -6.02
N PHE A 77 -9.19 3.66 -5.07
CA PHE A 77 -9.91 2.41 -5.29
C PHE A 77 -10.91 2.16 -4.18
N THR A 78 -11.99 1.47 -4.54
CA THR A 78 -12.96 0.95 -3.58
C THR A 78 -12.98 -0.57 -3.70
N LEU A 79 -13.74 -1.23 -2.83
CA LEU A 79 -13.89 -2.69 -2.91
C LEU A 79 -14.50 -3.14 -4.25
N GLU A 80 -15.26 -2.28 -4.90
CA GLU A 80 -15.83 -2.57 -6.21
C GLU A 80 -14.76 -2.72 -7.30
N ASP A 81 -13.60 -2.12 -7.09
CA ASP A 81 -12.48 -2.20 -8.04
C ASP A 81 -11.64 -3.46 -7.88
N LYS A 82 -11.87 -4.24 -6.84
CA LYS A 82 -11.07 -5.43 -6.55
C LYS A 82 -10.98 -6.40 -7.73
N PRO A 83 -12.09 -6.73 -8.41
CA PRO A 83 -12.00 -7.64 -9.57
C PRO A 83 -11.10 -7.12 -10.68
N VAL A 84 -11.07 -5.81 -10.90
CA VAL A 84 -10.20 -5.19 -11.90
C VAL A 84 -8.74 -5.30 -11.48
N LEU A 85 -8.45 -4.97 -10.21
CA LEU A 85 -7.08 -5.08 -9.68
C LEU A 85 -6.57 -6.51 -9.71
N MET A 86 -7.44 -7.49 -9.51
CA MET A 86 -7.07 -8.91 -9.59
C MET A 86 -6.75 -9.35 -11.02
N ARG A 87 -7.06 -8.53 -12.02
CA ARG A 87 -6.69 -8.79 -13.41
C ARG A 87 -5.43 -8.06 -13.83
N GLU A 88 -4.86 -7.26 -12.93
CA GLU A 88 -3.62 -6.56 -13.23
C GLU A 88 -2.45 -7.54 -13.26
N GLU A 89 -1.37 -7.15 -13.93
CA GLU A 89 -0.17 -7.96 -13.99
C GLU A 89 0.45 -8.15 -12.61
N VAL A 90 0.93 -9.36 -12.37
CA VAL A 90 1.58 -9.73 -11.11
C VAL A 90 2.71 -8.75 -10.76
N SER A 91 3.53 -8.38 -11.75
CA SER A 91 4.67 -7.48 -11.51
C SER A 91 4.24 -6.10 -11.03
N VAL A 92 3.12 -5.58 -11.56
CA VAL A 92 2.61 -4.27 -11.14
C VAL A 92 2.07 -4.34 -9.72
N ILE A 93 1.25 -5.33 -9.42
CA ILE A 93 0.68 -5.51 -8.07
C ILE A 93 1.79 -5.69 -7.04
N SER A 94 2.79 -6.54 -7.32
CA SER A 94 3.91 -6.78 -6.41
C SER A 94 4.72 -5.51 -6.15
N ARG A 95 4.99 -4.73 -7.19
CA ARG A 95 5.77 -3.51 -7.08
C ARG A 95 5.06 -2.46 -6.23
N VAL A 96 3.78 -2.25 -6.49
CA VAL A 96 2.99 -1.26 -5.76
C VAL A 96 2.83 -1.69 -4.30
N ALA A 97 2.49 -2.94 -4.06
CA ALA A 97 2.32 -3.45 -2.69
C ALA A 97 3.62 -3.36 -1.89
N ALA A 98 4.77 -3.67 -2.50
CA ALA A 98 6.06 -3.57 -1.84
C ALA A 98 6.36 -2.13 -1.40
N GLU A 99 6.03 -1.15 -2.24
CA GLU A 99 6.19 0.26 -1.87
C GLU A 99 5.30 0.62 -0.68
N PHE A 100 4.05 0.15 -0.68
CA PHE A 100 3.12 0.45 0.40
C PHE A 100 3.53 -0.19 1.72
N MET A 101 4.29 -1.28 1.67
CA MET A 101 4.85 -1.92 2.86
C MET A 101 6.13 -1.22 3.35
N GLY A 102 6.51 -0.11 2.70
CA GLY A 102 7.69 0.66 3.07
C GLY A 102 9.01 -0.04 2.78
N GLY A 103 9.00 -1.00 1.85
CA GLY A 103 10.17 -1.82 1.59
C GLY A 103 10.50 -2.77 2.73
N THR A 104 9.65 -2.85 3.76
CA THR A 104 9.88 -3.70 4.93
C THR A 104 9.38 -5.11 4.62
N SER A 105 10.30 -5.96 4.22
CA SER A 105 10.05 -7.40 4.12
C SER A 105 10.60 -8.05 5.39
N VAL A 106 10.24 -9.31 5.59
CA VAL A 106 10.84 -10.10 6.69
C VAL A 106 12.37 -10.11 6.53
N GLU A 107 12.84 -10.21 5.31
CA GLU A 107 14.26 -10.18 5.01
C GLU A 107 14.91 -8.86 5.40
N ASP A 108 14.28 -7.73 5.09
CA ASP A 108 14.80 -6.42 5.46
C ASP A 108 14.80 -6.23 6.98
N ALA A 109 13.79 -6.74 7.66
CA ALA A 109 13.70 -6.70 9.12
C ALA A 109 14.85 -7.50 9.76
N GLU A 110 15.23 -8.62 9.17
CA GLU A 110 16.34 -9.43 9.65
C GLU A 110 17.71 -8.74 9.51
N LYS A 111 17.85 -7.89 8.52
CA LYS A 111 19.10 -7.15 8.27
C LYS A 111 19.32 -6.01 9.24
N ASN A 112 18.27 -5.56 9.85
CA ASN A 112 18.32 -4.47 10.82
C ASN A 112 18.31 -4.96 12.24
#